data_2d73a24367a9308dd6858f9059f34523
#
_entry.id   2d73a24367a9308dd6858f9059f34523
#
_cell.length_a   1.000
_cell.length_b   1.000
_cell.length_c   1.000
_cell.angle_alpha   90.00
_cell.angle_beta   90.00
_cell.angle_gamma   90.00
#
_symmetry.space_group_name_H-M   'P 1'
#
loop_
_entity.id
_entity.type
_entity.pdbx_description
1 polymer ?
#
loop_
_entity_poly.entity_id
_entity_poly.type
_entity_poly.pdbx_seq_one_letter_code
_entity_poly.pdbx_strand_id
1 'polypeptide(L)'
;MDGDTLLDQVERAERALVDASRRSVRTDGDRPDTQERTVQDDFDAIIAAEQKIEPRDWMPDAYRRTLIRQIAQHAHSEIIGMQPEGNWISRAPSLKRKAILLAKVQDEAGHGLYLYAAAETLGIGRDELVAMLLEGRQKYSSIFNYPTLTWADIGAIGWLVDGAAIVNQVPLCRCSYGPYARAMIRICKEESFHQRQGFEILFTLSHGTPGQRDMAQDAVNRWWYPSLAMFGPPDADSTHSEQSMAWGIKRFGNDDLRQRFVDMCVPQAEVLGLTLPDDGLRWDADRDRYAFTPPDFDELARVIRGDGPCNRQRLAHRRRAQDEGAWVREAAAAHAAKRSGGTP
;
A
#
# COMPACT_ATOMS: atom_id res chain seq x y z
N MET A 1 9.35 24.72 -11.85
CA MET A 1 10.07 23.50 -11.42
C MET A 1 9.35 22.35 -12.10
N ASP A 2 10.06 21.66 -13.00
CA ASP A 2 9.53 20.46 -13.66
C ASP A 2 9.36 19.39 -12.59
N GLY A 3 8.17 19.32 -12.03
CA GLY A 3 7.82 18.38 -10.98
C GLY A 3 7.72 16.99 -11.56
N ASP A 4 8.71 16.19 -11.23
CA ASP A 4 8.74 14.77 -11.48
C ASP A 4 7.46 14.12 -10.93
N THR A 5 6.58 13.69 -11.81
CA THR A 5 5.32 13.09 -11.40
C THR A 5 5.57 11.71 -10.75
N LEU A 6 4.63 11.25 -9.92
CA LEU A 6 4.71 9.91 -9.33
C LEU A 6 4.82 8.83 -10.42
N LEU A 7 4.15 9.03 -11.56
CA LEU A 7 4.22 8.13 -12.71
C LEU A 7 5.63 8.10 -13.33
N ASP A 8 6.30 9.27 -13.45
CA ASP A 8 7.69 9.35 -13.94
C ASP A 8 8.65 8.58 -13.01
N GLN A 9 8.41 8.60 -11.70
CA GLN A 9 9.21 7.85 -10.73
C GLN A 9 9.02 6.34 -10.89
N VAL A 10 7.78 5.87 -11.12
CA VAL A 10 7.47 4.44 -11.39
C VAL A 10 8.13 4.00 -12.70
N GLU A 11 8.03 4.77 -13.77
CA GLU A 11 8.65 4.45 -15.07
C GLU A 11 10.17 4.40 -14.98
N ARG A 12 10.80 5.30 -14.18
CA ARG A 12 12.25 5.22 -13.94
C ARG A 12 12.64 3.97 -13.17
N ALA A 13 11.85 3.58 -12.15
CA ALA A 13 12.09 2.36 -11.41
C ALA A 13 11.97 1.11 -12.30
N GLU A 14 11.00 1.10 -13.21
CA GLU A 14 10.82 0.02 -14.19
C GLU A 14 12.03 -0.07 -15.15
N ARG A 15 12.47 1.05 -15.73
CA ARG A 15 13.66 1.10 -16.57
C ARG A 15 14.91 0.60 -15.86
N ALA A 16 15.12 1.02 -14.60
CA ALA A 16 16.24 0.58 -13.79
C ALA A 16 16.25 -0.93 -13.53
N LEU A 17 15.08 -1.54 -13.32
CA LEU A 17 14.95 -2.99 -13.15
C LEU A 17 15.24 -3.76 -14.44
N VAL A 18 14.78 -3.29 -15.59
CA VAL A 18 15.07 -3.88 -16.90
C VAL A 18 16.58 -3.83 -17.18
N ASP A 19 17.23 -2.69 -16.92
CA ASP A 19 18.67 -2.52 -17.13
C ASP A 19 19.51 -3.38 -16.17
N ALA A 20 19.08 -3.53 -14.90
CA ALA A 20 19.73 -4.42 -13.94
C ALA A 20 19.63 -5.89 -14.37
N SER A 21 18.46 -6.32 -14.86
CA SER A 21 18.25 -7.67 -15.39
C SER A 21 19.15 -7.97 -16.60
N ARG A 22 19.35 -7.00 -17.48
CA ARG A 22 20.25 -7.14 -18.65
C ARG A 22 21.73 -7.20 -18.28
N ARG A 23 22.14 -6.56 -17.18
CA ARG A 23 23.54 -6.60 -16.69
C ARG A 23 23.89 -7.91 -16.00
N SER A 24 22.94 -8.54 -15.30
CA SER A 24 23.18 -9.81 -14.60
C SER A 24 23.45 -11.00 -15.53
N VAL A 25 23.13 -10.88 -16.82
CA VAL A 25 23.38 -11.91 -17.85
C VAL A 25 24.82 -11.83 -18.41
N ARG A 26 25.66 -10.88 -17.97
CA ARG A 26 26.93 -10.56 -18.65
C ARG A 26 28.20 -10.60 -17.80
N THR A 27 28.33 -11.39 -16.76
CA THR A 27 29.63 -11.57 -16.08
C THR A 27 29.83 -12.99 -15.56
N ASP A 28 30.14 -13.88 -16.49
CA ASP A 28 30.95 -15.05 -16.15
C ASP A 28 32.34 -14.85 -16.83
N GLY A 29 33.26 -14.22 -16.11
CA GLY A 29 34.63 -14.04 -16.60
C GLY A 29 35.32 -12.84 -15.94
N ASP A 30 36.02 -13.11 -14.91
CA ASP A 30 37.13 -12.47 -14.20
C ASP A 30 36.84 -12.36 -12.69
N ARG A 31 37.30 -13.38 -11.98
CA ARG A 31 37.46 -13.29 -10.52
C ARG A 31 38.93 -13.02 -10.21
N PRO A 32 39.29 -11.86 -9.65
CA PRO A 32 40.55 -11.75 -8.95
C PRO A 32 40.40 -12.24 -7.50
N ASP A 33 41.37 -12.98 -7.15
CA ASP A 33 41.93 -13.38 -5.87
C ASP A 33 41.10 -13.33 -4.59
N THR A 34 41.10 -14.47 -3.92
CA THR A 34 40.24 -14.98 -2.90
C THR A 34 40.69 -14.58 -1.49
N GLN A 35 40.01 -13.63 -0.88
CA GLN A 35 39.61 -13.76 0.53
C GLN A 35 38.29 -14.53 0.55
N GLU A 36 38.12 -15.54 1.41
CA GLU A 36 36.85 -16.24 1.62
C GLU A 36 35.79 -15.22 2.07
N ARG A 37 35.03 -14.70 1.11
CA ARG A 37 33.85 -13.86 1.40
C ARG A 37 32.79 -14.74 2.06
N THR A 38 32.26 -14.27 3.18
CA THR A 38 31.13 -14.94 3.80
C THR A 38 29.85 -14.66 2.98
N VAL A 39 28.84 -15.52 3.10
CA VAL A 39 27.53 -15.26 2.47
C VAL A 39 26.89 -13.96 2.98
N GLN A 40 27.24 -13.51 4.19
CA GLN A 40 26.84 -12.22 4.72
C GLN A 40 27.53 -11.07 3.98
N ASP A 41 28.82 -11.17 3.68
CA ASP A 41 29.56 -10.14 2.92
C ASP A 41 28.99 -9.99 1.51
N ASP A 42 28.58 -11.10 0.88
CA ASP A 42 27.92 -11.06 -0.43
C ASP A 42 26.56 -10.35 -0.36
N PHE A 43 25.75 -10.67 0.66
CA PHE A 43 24.47 -9.97 0.88
C PHE A 43 24.68 -8.47 1.11
N ASP A 44 25.60 -8.08 1.98
CA ASP A 44 25.89 -6.69 2.28
C ASP A 44 26.41 -5.93 1.05
N ALA A 45 27.22 -6.59 0.21
CA ALA A 45 27.70 -6.03 -1.06
C ALA A 45 26.54 -5.81 -2.07
N ILE A 46 25.59 -6.73 -2.16
CA ILE A 46 24.39 -6.59 -3.03
C ILE A 46 23.56 -5.40 -2.55
N ILE A 47 23.33 -5.26 -1.23
CA ILE A 47 22.59 -4.14 -0.65
C ILE A 47 23.31 -2.81 -0.91
N ALA A 48 24.62 -2.74 -0.66
CA ALA A 48 25.43 -1.55 -0.87
C ALA A 48 25.47 -1.11 -2.36
N ALA A 49 25.42 -2.08 -3.28
CA ALA A 49 25.36 -1.83 -4.70
C ALA A 49 23.94 -1.50 -5.23
N GLU A 50 22.95 -1.39 -4.35
CA GLU A 50 21.53 -1.23 -4.70
C GLU A 50 20.99 -2.29 -5.69
N GLN A 51 21.60 -3.47 -5.70
CA GLN A 51 21.13 -4.61 -6.49
C GLN A 51 19.95 -5.30 -5.81
N LYS A 52 19.32 -6.23 -6.52
CA LYS A 52 18.17 -6.97 -6.00
C LYS A 52 18.60 -8.30 -5.39
N ILE A 53 18.03 -8.60 -4.24
CA ILE A 53 18.02 -9.93 -3.64
C ILE A 53 16.86 -10.69 -4.29
N GLU A 54 17.18 -11.82 -4.89
CA GLU A 54 16.20 -12.70 -5.54
C GLU A 54 15.85 -13.92 -4.66
N PRO A 55 14.78 -14.69 -4.93
CA PRO A 55 14.30 -15.76 -4.05
C PRO A 55 15.32 -16.86 -3.75
N ARG A 56 16.29 -17.06 -4.63
CA ARG A 56 17.34 -18.09 -4.49
C ARG A 56 18.59 -17.58 -3.80
N ASP A 57 18.71 -16.27 -3.63
CA ASP A 57 19.86 -15.68 -2.97
C ASP A 57 19.78 -15.93 -1.46
N TRP A 58 20.94 -16.11 -0.85
CA TRP A 58 21.02 -16.15 0.59
C TRP A 58 20.64 -14.77 1.17
N MET A 59 19.90 -14.79 2.25
CA MET A 59 19.51 -13.58 2.98
C MET A 59 19.41 -13.86 4.48
N PRO A 60 19.74 -12.89 5.34
CA PRO A 60 19.58 -13.06 6.79
C PRO A 60 18.13 -13.34 7.18
N ASP A 61 17.92 -14.19 8.17
CA ASP A 61 16.58 -14.48 8.69
C ASP A 61 15.81 -13.23 9.15
N ALA A 62 16.52 -12.25 9.72
CA ALA A 62 15.91 -11.01 10.15
C ALA A 62 15.38 -10.18 8.97
N TYR A 63 16.11 -10.14 7.85
CA TYR A 63 15.68 -9.53 6.60
C TYR A 63 14.45 -10.23 6.04
N ARG A 64 14.49 -11.57 5.93
CA ARG A 64 13.37 -12.41 5.48
C ARG A 64 12.10 -12.18 6.30
N ARG A 65 12.20 -12.23 7.64
CA ARG A 65 11.05 -12.00 8.52
C ARG A 65 10.48 -10.58 8.39
N THR A 66 11.33 -9.59 8.20
CA THR A 66 10.89 -8.19 7.98
C THR A 66 10.11 -8.05 6.69
N LEU A 67 10.60 -8.66 5.59
CA LEU A 67 9.88 -8.70 4.31
C LEU A 67 8.55 -9.41 4.41
N ILE A 68 8.51 -10.62 4.99
CA ILE A 68 7.28 -11.38 5.17
C ILE A 68 6.24 -10.53 5.92
N ARG A 69 6.62 -9.90 7.03
CA ARG A 69 5.72 -9.05 7.81
C ARG A 69 5.20 -7.87 6.99
N GLN A 70 6.08 -7.17 6.26
CA GLN A 70 5.72 -5.99 5.49
C GLN A 70 4.84 -6.33 4.29
N ILE A 71 5.22 -7.35 3.52
CA ILE A 71 4.48 -7.79 2.33
C ILE A 71 3.12 -8.37 2.74
N ALA A 72 3.07 -9.17 3.81
CA ALA A 72 1.82 -9.72 4.33
C ALA A 72 0.87 -8.61 4.81
N GLN A 73 1.37 -7.64 5.57
CA GLN A 73 0.55 -6.50 6.01
C GLN A 73 0.00 -5.72 4.82
N HIS A 74 0.80 -5.53 3.77
CA HIS A 74 0.37 -4.86 2.54
C HIS A 74 -0.71 -5.68 1.83
N ALA A 75 -0.48 -6.97 1.57
CA ALA A 75 -1.46 -7.86 0.94
C ALA A 75 -2.79 -7.91 1.72
N HIS A 76 -2.71 -7.96 3.04
CA HIS A 76 -3.91 -7.92 3.90
C HIS A 76 -4.65 -6.58 3.80
N SER A 77 -3.90 -5.48 3.62
CA SER A 77 -4.47 -4.15 3.44
C SER A 77 -5.33 -4.07 2.18
N GLU A 78 -4.82 -4.57 1.05
CA GLU A 78 -5.56 -4.64 -0.21
C GLU A 78 -6.87 -5.44 -0.04
N ILE A 79 -6.78 -6.63 0.54
CA ILE A 79 -7.95 -7.51 0.73
C ILE A 79 -8.99 -6.93 1.68
N ILE A 80 -8.57 -6.26 2.75
CA ILE A 80 -9.49 -5.60 3.70
C ILE A 80 -10.02 -4.30 3.09
N GLY A 81 -9.18 -3.57 2.35
CA GLY A 81 -9.52 -2.30 1.69
C GLY A 81 -10.64 -2.42 0.66
N MET A 82 -10.77 -3.56 -0.01
CA MET A 82 -11.89 -3.84 -0.93
C MET A 82 -13.27 -3.64 -0.28
N GLN A 83 -13.40 -3.87 1.03
CA GLN A 83 -14.69 -3.91 1.71
C GLN A 83 -15.37 -2.55 1.83
N PRO A 84 -14.71 -1.47 2.32
CA PRO A 84 -15.35 -0.16 2.44
C PRO A 84 -15.82 0.39 1.10
N GLU A 85 -15.11 0.14 0.01
CA GLU A 85 -15.47 0.58 -1.32
C GLU A 85 -16.46 -0.36 -2.02
N GLY A 86 -16.25 -1.66 -1.91
CA GLY A 86 -17.13 -2.69 -2.49
C GLY A 86 -18.59 -2.55 -2.06
N ASN A 87 -18.83 -2.14 -0.83
CA ASN A 87 -20.17 -1.84 -0.30
C ASN A 87 -20.88 -0.68 -1.03
N TRP A 88 -20.16 0.13 -1.81
CA TRP A 88 -20.70 1.26 -2.56
C TRP A 88 -20.95 0.96 -4.03
N ILE A 89 -20.51 -0.17 -4.58
CA ILE A 89 -20.69 -0.50 -6.00
C ILE A 89 -22.17 -0.41 -6.41
N SER A 90 -23.07 -1.02 -5.66
CA SER A 90 -24.51 -0.96 -5.96
C SER A 90 -25.14 0.42 -5.73
N ARG A 91 -24.56 1.24 -4.86
CA ARG A 91 -25.05 2.57 -4.45
C ARG A 91 -24.42 3.74 -5.22
N ALA A 92 -23.39 3.50 -6.04
CA ALA A 92 -22.76 4.53 -6.83
C ALA A 92 -23.79 5.24 -7.75
N PRO A 93 -23.67 6.56 -7.96
CA PRO A 93 -24.76 7.41 -8.48
C PRO A 93 -25.07 7.21 -9.97
N SER A 94 -24.20 6.54 -10.73
CA SER A 94 -24.43 6.27 -12.15
C SER A 94 -23.83 4.93 -12.56
N LEU A 95 -24.28 4.37 -13.69
CA LEU A 95 -23.72 3.13 -14.24
C LEU A 95 -22.23 3.26 -14.53
N LYS A 96 -21.79 4.42 -15.04
CA LYS A 96 -20.36 4.71 -15.25
C LYS A 96 -19.57 4.62 -13.93
N ARG A 97 -20.06 5.26 -12.87
CA ARG A 97 -19.38 5.25 -11.54
C ARG A 97 -19.41 3.84 -10.90
N LYS A 98 -20.47 3.07 -11.11
CA LYS A 98 -20.54 1.65 -10.69
C LYS A 98 -19.46 0.82 -11.37
N ALA A 99 -19.32 0.95 -12.69
CA ALA A 99 -18.32 0.22 -13.47
C ALA A 99 -16.89 0.57 -13.08
N ILE A 100 -16.59 1.86 -12.86
CA ILE A 100 -15.28 2.35 -12.41
C ILE A 100 -14.96 1.79 -11.02
N LEU A 101 -15.87 1.90 -10.07
CA LEU A 101 -15.66 1.40 -8.71
C LEU A 101 -15.51 -0.12 -8.66
N LEU A 102 -16.25 -0.85 -9.50
CA LEU A 102 -16.09 -2.31 -9.64
C LEU A 102 -14.68 -2.66 -10.16
N ALA A 103 -14.19 -1.93 -11.18
CA ALA A 103 -12.84 -2.13 -11.71
C ALA A 103 -11.79 -1.86 -10.63
N LYS A 104 -11.89 -0.75 -9.89
CA LYS A 104 -10.99 -0.44 -8.76
C LYS A 104 -10.97 -1.57 -7.74
N VAL A 105 -12.12 -2.01 -7.25
CA VAL A 105 -12.21 -3.11 -6.24
C VAL A 105 -11.62 -4.42 -6.78
N GLN A 106 -11.71 -4.67 -8.09
CA GLN A 106 -11.07 -5.82 -8.73
C GLN A 106 -9.54 -5.67 -8.77
N ASP A 107 -9.03 -4.47 -9.02
CA ASP A 107 -7.60 -4.18 -9.00
C ASP A 107 -7.03 -4.42 -7.60
N GLU A 108 -7.69 -3.96 -6.52
CA GLU A 108 -7.29 -4.22 -5.13
C GLU A 108 -7.16 -5.73 -4.83
N ALA A 109 -8.11 -6.53 -5.36
CA ALA A 109 -8.00 -7.99 -5.26
C ALA A 109 -6.75 -8.52 -5.98
N GLY A 110 -6.44 -7.99 -7.15
CA GLY A 110 -5.25 -8.30 -7.94
C GLY A 110 -3.96 -7.92 -7.21
N HIS A 111 -3.92 -6.73 -6.60
CA HIS A 111 -2.80 -6.26 -5.78
C HIS A 111 -2.51 -7.23 -4.64
N GLY A 112 -3.54 -7.63 -3.89
CA GLY A 112 -3.41 -8.64 -2.85
C GLY A 112 -2.81 -9.94 -3.34
N LEU A 113 -3.23 -10.43 -4.53
CA LEU A 113 -2.69 -11.66 -5.14
C LEU A 113 -1.21 -11.52 -5.53
N TYR A 114 -0.79 -10.38 -6.10
CA TYR A 114 0.63 -10.15 -6.45
C TYR A 114 1.51 -10.11 -5.21
N LEU A 115 1.03 -9.48 -4.14
CA LEU A 115 1.75 -9.37 -2.89
C LEU A 115 1.86 -10.73 -2.17
N TYR A 116 0.78 -11.52 -2.12
CA TYR A 116 0.86 -12.88 -1.60
C TYR A 116 1.85 -13.74 -2.41
N ALA A 117 1.84 -13.64 -3.74
CA ALA A 117 2.80 -14.35 -4.56
C ALA A 117 4.25 -13.93 -4.27
N ALA A 118 4.50 -12.64 -3.99
CA ALA A 118 5.82 -12.18 -3.55
C ALA A 118 6.20 -12.75 -2.18
N ALA A 119 5.26 -12.86 -1.23
CA ALA A 119 5.50 -13.49 0.08
C ALA A 119 5.77 -14.99 -0.04
N GLU A 120 5.07 -15.69 -0.93
CA GLU A 120 5.28 -17.13 -1.21
C GLU A 120 6.72 -17.43 -1.66
N THR A 121 7.37 -16.51 -2.35
CA THR A 121 8.80 -16.66 -2.72
C THR A 121 9.76 -16.57 -1.53
N LEU A 122 9.28 -16.11 -0.36
CA LEU A 122 10.00 -16.10 0.92
C LEU A 122 9.77 -17.36 1.76
N GLY A 123 8.94 -18.30 1.26
CA GLY A 123 8.70 -19.59 1.90
C GLY A 123 7.50 -19.62 2.86
N ILE A 124 6.59 -18.65 2.79
CA ILE A 124 5.34 -18.66 3.56
C ILE A 124 4.13 -18.77 2.63
N GLY A 125 3.22 -19.71 2.91
CA GLY A 125 2.05 -19.96 2.08
C GLY A 125 0.97 -18.86 2.23
N ARG A 126 0.27 -18.57 1.15
CA ARG A 126 -0.86 -17.63 1.13
C ARG A 126 -1.95 -18.01 2.13
N ASP A 127 -2.32 -19.29 2.17
CA ASP A 127 -3.37 -19.78 3.06
C ASP A 127 -3.00 -19.60 4.52
N GLU A 128 -1.71 -19.78 4.86
CA GLU A 128 -1.19 -19.51 6.20
C GLU A 128 -1.32 -18.02 6.56
N LEU A 129 -0.92 -17.12 5.65
CA LEU A 129 -1.03 -15.68 5.84
C LEU A 129 -2.49 -15.24 6.02
N VAL A 130 -3.40 -15.77 5.22
CA VAL A 130 -4.85 -15.50 5.34
C VAL A 130 -5.39 -16.03 6.66
N ALA A 131 -5.01 -17.22 7.09
CA ALA A 131 -5.41 -17.76 8.39
C ALA A 131 -4.93 -16.86 9.54
N MET A 132 -3.67 -16.41 9.49
CA MET A 132 -3.11 -15.47 10.48
C MET A 132 -3.87 -14.15 10.54
N LEU A 133 -4.32 -13.61 9.39
CA LEU A 133 -5.18 -12.42 9.34
C LEU A 133 -6.52 -12.67 10.02
N LEU A 134 -7.21 -13.78 9.68
CA LEU A 134 -8.54 -14.11 10.22
C LEU A 134 -8.52 -14.40 11.72
N GLU A 135 -7.41 -14.93 12.23
CA GLU A 135 -7.17 -15.14 13.66
C GLU A 135 -6.78 -13.84 14.40
N GLY A 136 -6.52 -12.74 13.69
CA GLY A 136 -6.09 -11.47 14.26
C GLY A 136 -4.62 -11.42 14.66
N ARG A 137 -3.80 -12.38 14.21
CA ARG A 137 -2.34 -12.44 14.43
C ARG A 137 -1.53 -11.58 13.46
N GLN A 138 -2.16 -11.15 12.36
CA GLN A 138 -1.57 -10.26 11.35
C GLN A 138 -2.31 -8.91 11.32
N LYS A 139 -1.59 -7.88 10.91
CA LYS A 139 -2.09 -6.50 10.80
C LYS A 139 -2.39 -6.16 9.34
N TYR A 140 -3.23 -5.15 9.15
CA TYR A 140 -3.49 -4.45 7.90
C TYR A 140 -3.49 -2.94 8.16
N SER A 141 -3.55 -2.11 7.13
CA SER A 141 -3.49 -0.66 7.29
C SER A 141 -4.60 -0.14 8.21
N SER A 142 -4.24 0.73 9.15
CA SER A 142 -5.16 1.34 10.12
C SER A 142 -6.33 2.05 9.45
N ILE A 143 -6.11 2.62 8.28
CA ILE A 143 -7.08 3.44 7.53
C ILE A 143 -8.39 2.69 7.23
N PHE A 144 -8.34 1.38 6.98
CA PHE A 144 -9.52 0.60 6.63
C PHE A 144 -10.44 0.32 7.83
N ASN A 145 -10.10 0.82 9.01
CA ASN A 145 -10.93 0.75 10.21
C ASN A 145 -11.81 1.98 10.43
N TYR A 146 -11.86 2.89 9.45
CA TYR A 146 -12.75 4.05 9.47
C TYR A 146 -13.98 3.80 8.59
N PRO A 147 -15.16 4.39 8.94
CA PRO A 147 -16.41 4.14 8.23
C PRO A 147 -16.51 4.94 6.93
N THR A 148 -17.12 4.35 5.89
CA THR A 148 -17.54 5.02 4.65
C THR A 148 -19.03 5.35 4.74
N LEU A 149 -19.37 6.61 4.98
CA LEU A 149 -20.73 7.04 5.31
C LEU A 149 -21.49 7.57 4.09
N THR A 150 -20.81 8.25 3.17
CA THR A 150 -21.40 8.91 2.00
C THR A 150 -20.64 8.55 0.72
N TRP A 151 -21.21 8.92 -0.43
CA TRP A 151 -20.51 8.77 -1.71
C TRP A 151 -19.25 9.64 -1.78
N ALA A 152 -19.20 10.76 -1.07
CA ALA A 152 -18.01 11.60 -1.00
C ALA A 152 -16.84 10.91 -0.28
N ASP A 153 -17.11 9.97 0.63
CA ASP A 153 -16.04 9.17 1.25
C ASP A 153 -15.30 8.32 0.22
N ILE A 154 -15.98 7.83 -0.82
CA ILE A 154 -15.32 7.11 -1.92
C ILE A 154 -14.38 8.06 -2.69
N GLY A 155 -14.78 9.32 -2.86
CA GLY A 155 -13.90 10.35 -3.41
C GLY A 155 -12.71 10.66 -2.50
N ALA A 156 -12.95 10.80 -1.20
CA ALA A 156 -11.90 11.07 -0.21
C ALA A 156 -10.93 9.89 -0.05
N ILE A 157 -11.42 8.65 -0.10
CA ILE A 157 -10.57 7.45 -0.13
C ILE A 157 -9.67 7.50 -1.36
N GLY A 158 -10.22 7.62 -2.56
CA GLY A 158 -9.41 7.68 -3.77
C GLY A 158 -8.40 8.83 -3.77
N TRP A 159 -8.77 10.02 -3.32
CA TRP A 159 -7.84 11.14 -3.30
C TRP A 159 -6.81 11.06 -2.17
N LEU A 160 -7.25 10.90 -0.92
CA LEU A 160 -6.38 10.99 0.25
C LEU A 160 -5.75 9.64 0.61
N VAL A 161 -6.52 8.55 0.62
CA VAL A 161 -6.01 7.24 1.05
C VAL A 161 -5.15 6.61 -0.04
N ASP A 162 -5.62 6.56 -1.29
CA ASP A 162 -4.81 6.05 -2.40
C ASP A 162 -3.64 7.01 -2.68
N GLY A 163 -3.82 8.33 -2.48
CA GLY A 163 -2.73 9.29 -2.51
C GLY A 163 -1.63 9.03 -1.48
N ALA A 164 -2.01 8.72 -0.24
CA ALA A 164 -1.05 8.32 0.81
C ALA A 164 -0.44 6.94 0.49
N ALA A 165 -1.22 6.01 -0.06
CA ALA A 165 -0.74 4.72 -0.52
C ALA A 165 0.35 4.89 -1.58
N ILE A 166 0.11 5.69 -2.62
CA ILE A 166 1.09 5.97 -3.70
C ILE A 166 2.38 6.56 -3.13
N VAL A 167 2.30 7.56 -2.24
CA VAL A 167 3.48 8.17 -1.62
C VAL A 167 4.30 7.12 -0.84
N ASN A 168 3.65 6.16 -0.17
CA ASN A 168 4.31 5.04 0.50
C ASN A 168 4.88 4.01 -0.47
N GLN A 169 4.18 3.72 -1.56
CA GLN A 169 4.40 2.57 -2.42
C GLN A 169 5.43 2.84 -3.52
N VAL A 170 5.45 4.05 -4.11
CA VAL A 170 6.39 4.40 -5.18
C VAL A 170 7.86 4.16 -4.78
N PRO A 171 8.33 4.53 -3.57
CA PRO A 171 9.66 4.18 -3.13
C PRO A 171 9.94 2.68 -3.05
N LEU A 172 8.90 1.85 -2.84
CA LEU A 172 9.01 0.38 -2.77
C LEU A 172 9.28 -0.26 -4.14
N CYS A 173 9.04 0.44 -5.25
CA CYS A 173 9.51 0.03 -6.58
C CYS A 173 11.04 -0.15 -6.61
N ARG A 174 11.76 0.48 -5.66
CA ARG A 174 13.21 0.36 -5.47
C ARG A 174 13.57 -0.54 -4.28
N CYS A 175 12.62 -1.25 -3.68
CA CYS A 175 12.90 -2.20 -2.61
C CYS A 175 14.02 -3.17 -3.01
N SER A 176 14.89 -3.50 -2.07
CA SER A 176 15.99 -4.44 -2.30
C SER A 176 15.55 -5.86 -2.64
N TYR A 177 14.32 -6.27 -2.29
CA TYR A 177 13.78 -7.58 -2.65
C TYR A 177 13.07 -7.54 -4.01
N GLY A 178 13.62 -8.24 -5.00
CA GLY A 178 13.21 -8.18 -6.40
C GLY A 178 11.72 -8.50 -6.64
N PRO A 179 11.15 -9.61 -6.11
CA PRO A 179 9.74 -9.92 -6.31
C PRO A 179 8.78 -8.84 -5.80
N TYR A 180 9.08 -8.24 -4.64
CA TYR A 180 8.25 -7.15 -4.09
C TYR A 180 8.36 -5.88 -4.93
N ALA A 181 9.59 -5.49 -5.33
CA ALA A 181 9.80 -4.31 -6.17
C ALA A 181 9.05 -4.42 -7.51
N ARG A 182 9.06 -5.60 -8.15
CA ARG A 182 8.33 -5.84 -9.42
C ARG A 182 6.81 -5.77 -9.24
N ALA A 183 6.28 -6.33 -8.16
CA ALA A 183 4.86 -6.21 -7.83
C ALA A 183 4.45 -4.74 -7.67
N MET A 184 5.28 -3.94 -6.96
CA MET A 184 4.99 -2.53 -6.70
C MET A 184 4.92 -1.67 -7.96
N ILE A 185 5.72 -1.94 -8.99
CA ILE A 185 5.65 -1.19 -10.26
C ILE A 185 4.26 -1.29 -10.88
N ARG A 186 3.68 -2.49 -10.88
CA ARG A 186 2.34 -2.69 -11.43
C ARG A 186 1.28 -2.04 -10.55
N ILE A 187 1.34 -2.28 -9.24
CA ILE A 187 0.40 -1.73 -8.27
C ILE A 187 0.37 -0.20 -8.35
N CYS A 188 1.52 0.47 -8.32
CA CYS A 188 1.58 1.93 -8.39
C CYS A 188 0.97 2.52 -9.67
N LYS A 189 1.05 1.82 -10.80
CA LYS A 189 0.40 2.27 -12.05
C LYS A 189 -1.12 2.24 -11.94
N GLU A 190 -1.67 1.19 -11.35
CA GLU A 190 -3.10 1.02 -11.12
C GLU A 190 -3.60 2.01 -10.04
N GLU A 191 -2.87 2.19 -8.95
CA GLU A 191 -3.17 3.16 -7.89
C GLU A 191 -3.22 4.62 -8.36
N SER A 192 -2.37 5.01 -9.30
CA SER A 192 -2.41 6.36 -9.87
C SER A 192 -3.74 6.66 -10.57
N PHE A 193 -4.37 5.64 -11.14
CA PHE A 193 -5.71 5.73 -11.71
C PHE A 193 -6.78 5.84 -10.63
N HIS A 194 -6.66 5.08 -9.54
CA HIS A 194 -7.56 5.13 -8.39
C HIS A 194 -7.58 6.52 -7.75
N GLN A 195 -6.41 7.09 -7.49
CA GLN A 195 -6.29 8.44 -6.95
C GLN A 195 -6.98 9.49 -7.85
N ARG A 196 -6.76 9.41 -9.16
CA ARG A 196 -7.41 10.31 -10.12
C ARG A 196 -8.92 10.18 -10.07
N GLN A 197 -9.47 8.97 -9.98
CA GLN A 197 -10.92 8.76 -9.91
C GLN A 197 -11.52 9.35 -8.63
N GLY A 198 -10.83 9.21 -7.49
CA GLY A 198 -11.24 9.84 -6.24
C GLY A 198 -11.25 11.37 -6.33
N PHE A 199 -10.20 11.95 -6.88
CA PHE A 199 -10.11 13.38 -7.13
C PHE A 199 -11.27 13.88 -8.02
N GLU A 200 -11.58 13.18 -9.13
CA GLU A 200 -12.69 13.52 -10.02
C GLU A 200 -14.06 13.46 -9.33
N ILE A 201 -14.27 12.53 -8.40
CA ILE A 201 -15.50 12.46 -7.60
C ILE A 201 -15.63 13.71 -6.72
N LEU A 202 -14.57 14.05 -5.97
CA LEU A 202 -14.58 15.24 -5.11
C LEU A 202 -14.71 16.52 -5.93
N PHE A 203 -14.01 16.64 -7.04
CA PHE A 203 -14.13 17.79 -7.95
C PHE A 203 -15.57 17.97 -8.44
N THR A 204 -16.23 16.87 -8.83
CA THR A 204 -17.64 16.90 -9.26
C THR A 204 -18.57 17.37 -8.14
N LEU A 205 -18.34 16.89 -6.90
CA LEU A 205 -19.18 17.23 -5.76
C LEU A 205 -18.93 18.66 -5.27
N SER A 206 -17.67 19.09 -5.18
CA SER A 206 -17.30 20.42 -4.68
C SER A 206 -17.77 21.56 -5.59
N HIS A 207 -17.91 21.29 -6.90
CA HIS A 207 -18.44 22.23 -7.89
C HIS A 207 -19.95 22.03 -8.19
N GLY A 208 -20.61 21.17 -7.41
CA GLY A 208 -22.03 20.89 -7.53
C GLY A 208 -22.92 21.82 -6.69
N THR A 209 -24.02 21.26 -6.19
CA THR A 209 -24.94 21.98 -5.28
C THR A 209 -24.29 22.27 -3.91
N PRO A 210 -24.79 23.20 -3.10
CA PRO A 210 -24.28 23.44 -1.75
C PRO A 210 -24.21 22.15 -0.91
N GLY A 211 -25.27 21.32 -0.91
CA GLY A 211 -25.28 20.06 -0.15
C GLY A 211 -24.26 19.02 -0.66
N GLN A 212 -23.92 19.02 -1.97
CA GLN A 212 -22.85 18.18 -2.50
C GLN A 212 -21.47 18.67 -2.05
N ARG A 213 -21.26 19.99 -2.04
CA ARG A 213 -20.03 20.60 -1.52
C ARG A 213 -19.86 20.31 -0.02
N ASP A 214 -20.91 20.49 0.77
CA ASP A 214 -20.88 20.19 2.20
C ASP A 214 -20.55 18.72 2.46
N MET A 215 -21.11 17.80 1.65
CA MET A 215 -20.80 16.37 1.72
C MET A 215 -19.32 16.07 1.38
N ALA A 216 -18.76 16.75 0.37
CA ALA A 216 -17.35 16.61 0.00
C ALA A 216 -16.44 17.13 1.11
N GLN A 217 -16.74 18.31 1.66
CA GLN A 217 -15.97 18.91 2.76
C GLN A 217 -16.02 18.03 4.02
N ASP A 218 -17.19 17.51 4.38
CA ASP A 218 -17.36 16.63 5.51
C ASP A 218 -16.57 15.31 5.35
N ALA A 219 -16.51 14.75 4.14
CA ALA A 219 -15.67 13.59 3.86
C ALA A 219 -14.17 13.91 4.03
N VAL A 220 -13.69 15.04 3.51
CA VAL A 220 -12.29 15.49 3.66
C VAL A 220 -11.95 15.68 5.15
N ASN A 221 -12.85 16.26 5.93
CA ASN A 221 -12.67 16.44 7.36
C ASN A 221 -12.49 15.12 8.11
N ARG A 222 -13.19 14.05 7.69
CA ARG A 222 -13.07 12.74 8.32
C ARG A 222 -11.82 11.96 7.90
N TRP A 223 -11.35 12.14 6.66
CA TRP A 223 -10.29 11.29 6.10
C TRP A 223 -8.89 11.91 6.18
N TRP A 224 -8.76 13.21 6.44
CA TRP A 224 -7.46 13.89 6.48
C TRP A 224 -6.50 13.29 7.50
N TYR A 225 -6.82 13.35 8.79
CA TYR A 225 -5.95 12.84 9.85
C TYR A 225 -5.72 11.33 9.82
N PRO A 226 -6.73 10.50 9.55
CA PRO A 226 -6.51 9.08 9.30
C PRO A 226 -5.53 8.80 8.16
N SER A 227 -5.55 9.60 7.08
CA SER A 227 -4.59 9.45 5.97
C SER A 227 -3.17 9.86 6.37
N LEU A 228 -2.99 10.90 7.17
CA LEU A 228 -1.70 11.26 7.76
C LEU A 228 -1.14 10.14 8.67
N ALA A 229 -2.00 9.41 9.36
CA ALA A 229 -1.63 8.31 10.23
C ALA A 229 -1.19 7.04 9.47
N MET A 230 -1.50 6.91 8.16
CA MET A 230 -1.08 5.76 7.33
C MET A 230 0.43 5.60 7.25
N PHE A 231 1.19 6.68 7.40
CA PHE A 231 2.66 6.66 7.35
C PHE A 231 3.28 6.02 8.60
N GLY A 232 2.48 5.74 9.65
CA GLY A 232 2.94 5.15 10.89
C GLY A 232 3.32 6.19 11.95
N PRO A 233 3.93 5.76 13.06
CA PRO A 233 4.38 6.66 14.13
C PRO A 233 5.53 7.58 13.64
N PRO A 234 5.90 8.61 14.41
CA PRO A 234 7.12 9.39 14.15
C PRO A 234 8.35 8.49 14.00
N ASP A 235 9.31 8.91 13.20
CA ASP A 235 10.54 8.11 13.00
C ASP A 235 11.27 7.85 14.30
N ALA A 236 11.26 8.79 15.24
CA ALA A 236 11.85 8.64 16.57
C ALA A 236 11.24 7.47 17.38
N ASP A 237 9.97 7.12 17.11
CA ASP A 237 9.25 6.05 17.80
C ASP A 237 9.20 4.76 16.98
N SER A 238 9.79 4.75 15.78
CA SER A 238 9.76 3.64 14.85
C SER A 238 10.95 2.71 15.02
N THR A 239 10.80 1.65 15.79
CA THR A 239 11.87 0.70 16.16
C THR A 239 12.47 -0.09 14.97
N HIS A 240 11.85 -0.06 13.79
CA HIS A 240 12.24 -0.89 12.64
C HIS A 240 12.55 -0.10 11.38
N SER A 241 12.30 1.22 11.35
CA SER A 241 12.51 2.05 10.14
C SER A 241 13.97 2.11 9.74
N GLU A 242 14.87 2.37 10.69
CA GLU A 242 16.30 2.50 10.43
C GLU A 242 16.89 1.22 9.82
N GLN A 243 16.60 0.05 10.41
CA GLN A 243 17.08 -1.22 9.88
C GLN A 243 16.48 -1.56 8.51
N SER A 244 15.21 -1.22 8.28
CA SER A 244 14.56 -1.43 6.98
C SER A 244 15.16 -0.52 5.90
N MET A 245 15.57 0.69 6.25
CA MET A 245 16.29 1.60 5.36
C MET A 245 17.71 1.11 5.10
N ALA A 246 18.44 0.65 6.10
CA ALA A 246 19.78 0.09 5.95
C ALA A 246 19.79 -1.12 5.00
N TRP A 247 18.74 -1.94 5.02
CA TRP A 247 18.57 -3.05 4.09
C TRP A 247 17.98 -2.66 2.74
N GLY A 248 17.69 -1.40 2.49
CA GLY A 248 17.06 -0.94 1.26
C GLY A 248 15.64 -1.48 1.02
N ILE A 249 14.97 -2.01 2.04
CA ILE A 249 13.55 -2.37 1.98
C ILE A 249 12.70 -1.11 1.90
N LYS A 250 13.01 -0.12 2.74
CA LYS A 250 12.43 1.22 2.78
C LYS A 250 13.44 2.25 2.27
N ARG A 251 12.97 3.35 1.68
CA ARG A 251 13.85 4.41 1.14
C ARG A 251 13.73 5.73 1.89
N PHE A 252 12.64 5.94 2.60
CA PHE A 252 12.34 7.18 3.34
C PHE A 252 11.75 6.86 4.70
N GLY A 253 11.93 7.76 5.64
CA GLY A 253 11.29 7.72 6.94
C GLY A 253 9.78 7.96 6.85
N ASN A 254 9.07 7.69 7.94
CA ASN A 254 7.64 7.93 8.05
C ASN A 254 7.32 9.42 7.96
N ASP A 255 8.15 10.25 8.60
CA ASP A 255 7.96 11.70 8.66
C ASP A 255 8.22 12.35 7.29
N ASP A 256 9.23 11.89 6.54
CA ASP A 256 9.48 12.35 5.17
C ASP A 256 8.32 12.03 4.24
N LEU A 257 7.79 10.80 4.33
CA LEU A 257 6.66 10.39 3.47
C LEU A 257 5.40 11.16 3.83
N ARG A 258 5.13 11.39 5.12
CA ARG A 258 4.00 12.19 5.57
C ARG A 258 4.10 13.62 5.09
N GLN A 259 5.31 14.23 5.14
CA GLN A 259 5.55 15.56 4.62
C GLN A 259 5.26 15.66 3.12
N ARG A 260 5.79 14.73 2.31
CA ARG A 260 5.54 14.66 0.86
C ARG A 260 4.06 14.56 0.54
N PHE A 261 3.31 13.80 1.33
CA PHE A 261 1.86 13.69 1.17
C PHE A 261 1.15 15.02 1.43
N VAL A 262 1.51 15.74 2.50
CA VAL A 262 0.96 17.07 2.79
C VAL A 262 1.27 18.05 1.65
N ASP A 263 2.54 18.11 1.23
CA ASP A 263 2.98 19.01 0.15
C ASP A 263 2.29 18.72 -1.19
N MET A 264 1.89 17.47 -1.42
CA MET A 264 1.10 17.06 -2.58
C MET A 264 -0.37 17.46 -2.43
N CYS A 265 -0.97 17.25 -1.26
CA CYS A 265 -2.42 17.43 -1.08
C CYS A 265 -2.86 18.89 -0.99
N VAL A 266 -2.03 19.78 -0.42
CA VAL A 266 -2.45 21.19 -0.22
C VAL A 266 -2.79 21.89 -1.53
N PRO A 267 -1.95 21.93 -2.57
CA PRO A 267 -2.32 22.54 -3.84
C PRO A 267 -3.50 21.82 -4.53
N GLN A 268 -3.67 20.54 -4.31
CA GLN A 268 -4.83 19.80 -4.84
C GLN A 268 -6.14 20.19 -4.15
N ALA A 269 -6.10 20.43 -2.82
CA ALA A 269 -7.27 20.93 -2.08
C ALA A 269 -7.72 22.31 -2.58
N GLU A 270 -6.78 23.18 -2.93
CA GLU A 270 -7.09 24.48 -3.55
C GLU A 270 -7.84 24.33 -4.88
N VAL A 271 -7.37 23.41 -5.74
CA VAL A 271 -8.05 23.09 -7.01
C VAL A 271 -9.46 22.53 -6.79
N LEU A 272 -9.63 21.70 -5.74
CA LEU A 272 -10.94 21.18 -5.36
C LEU A 272 -11.86 22.26 -4.76
N GLY A 273 -11.34 23.40 -4.31
CA GLY A 273 -12.06 24.38 -3.54
C GLY A 273 -12.54 23.86 -2.18
N LEU A 274 -11.78 22.91 -1.59
CA LEU A 274 -12.03 22.31 -0.30
C LEU A 274 -10.94 22.71 0.70
N THR A 275 -11.29 22.76 1.98
CA THR A 275 -10.38 23.15 3.05
C THR A 275 -9.88 21.88 3.76
N LEU A 276 -8.57 21.73 3.93
CA LEU A 276 -8.02 20.70 4.82
C LEU A 276 -8.26 21.13 6.28
N PRO A 277 -8.76 20.22 7.15
CA PRO A 277 -9.17 20.55 8.52
C PRO A 277 -7.95 20.60 9.45
N ASP A 278 -7.00 21.47 9.19
CA ASP A 278 -5.75 21.61 9.93
C ASP A 278 -5.42 23.08 10.15
N ASP A 279 -5.66 23.58 11.35
CA ASP A 279 -5.40 24.97 11.76
C ASP A 279 -3.89 25.31 11.79
N GLY A 280 -3.04 24.29 11.83
CA GLY A 280 -1.56 24.43 11.79
C GLY A 280 -1.01 24.53 10.36
N LEU A 281 -1.86 24.30 9.36
CA LEU A 281 -1.42 24.22 7.97
C LEU A 281 -1.03 25.61 7.43
N ARG A 282 0.25 25.78 7.09
CA ARG A 282 0.79 27.01 6.50
C ARG A 282 2.06 26.73 5.72
N TRP A 283 2.32 27.52 4.71
CA TRP A 283 3.60 27.47 4.02
C TRP A 283 4.75 27.94 4.91
N ASP A 284 5.78 27.16 5.03
CA ASP A 284 7.04 27.49 5.73
C ASP A 284 8.11 27.79 4.66
N ALA A 285 8.32 29.08 4.39
CA ALA A 285 9.24 29.53 3.35
C ALA A 285 10.71 29.24 3.67
N ASP A 286 11.06 29.13 4.96
CA ASP A 286 12.44 28.80 5.39
C ASP A 286 12.79 27.36 5.12
N ARG A 287 11.78 26.48 5.11
CA ARG A 287 11.94 25.04 4.90
C ARG A 287 11.44 24.56 3.55
N ASP A 288 10.87 25.45 2.73
CA ASP A 288 10.29 25.16 1.41
C ASP A 288 9.27 24.01 1.45
N ARG A 289 8.37 24.02 2.45
CA ARG A 289 7.35 22.97 2.65
C ARG A 289 6.18 23.49 3.51
N TYR A 290 5.09 22.74 3.54
CA TYR A 290 3.98 23.06 4.45
C TYR A 290 4.26 22.58 5.88
N ALA A 291 4.07 23.45 6.86
CA ALA A 291 3.90 23.06 8.25
C ALA A 291 2.47 22.53 8.44
N PHE A 292 2.29 21.52 9.29
CA PHE A 292 1.00 20.90 9.55
C PHE A 292 0.94 20.32 10.97
N THR A 293 -0.27 20.06 11.45
CA THR A 293 -0.49 19.39 12.73
C THR A 293 -0.34 17.87 12.57
N PRO A 294 0.56 17.21 13.33
CA PRO A 294 0.66 15.75 13.31
C PRO A 294 -0.67 15.06 13.67
N PRO A 295 -0.94 13.86 13.14
CA PRO A 295 -2.11 13.09 13.54
C PRO A 295 -2.02 12.64 15.00
N ASP A 296 -3.16 12.27 15.60
CA ASP A 296 -3.20 11.65 16.93
C ASP A 296 -2.58 10.24 16.88
N PHE A 297 -1.35 10.11 17.36
CA PHE A 297 -0.64 8.83 17.40
C PHE A 297 -1.18 7.88 18.49
N ASP A 298 -1.87 8.38 19.52
CA ASP A 298 -2.56 7.54 20.50
C ASP A 298 -3.81 6.91 19.87
N GLU A 299 -4.53 7.64 19.02
CA GLU A 299 -5.60 7.06 18.20
C GLU A 299 -5.04 5.99 17.26
N LEU A 300 -3.97 6.28 16.53
CA LEU A 300 -3.31 5.30 15.67
C LEU A 300 -2.95 4.03 16.45
N ALA A 301 -2.36 4.17 17.64
CA ALA A 301 -2.02 3.03 18.49
C ALA A 301 -3.25 2.22 18.92
N ARG A 302 -4.37 2.87 19.25
CA ARG A 302 -5.65 2.19 19.55
C ARG A 302 -6.17 1.40 18.35
N VAL A 303 -6.19 2.02 17.16
CA VAL A 303 -6.65 1.37 15.93
C VAL A 303 -5.78 0.16 15.59
N ILE A 304 -4.44 0.28 15.70
CA ILE A 304 -3.51 -0.83 15.48
C ILE A 304 -3.73 -1.99 16.47
N ARG A 305 -4.13 -1.69 17.71
CA ARG A 305 -4.48 -2.72 18.71
C ARG A 305 -5.84 -3.40 18.47
N GLY A 306 -6.65 -2.90 17.55
CA GLY A 306 -7.94 -3.48 17.20
C GLY A 306 -9.16 -2.75 17.79
N ASP A 307 -8.96 -1.56 18.40
CA ASP A 307 -9.99 -0.76 19.08
C ASP A 307 -10.44 0.47 18.25
N GLY A 308 -10.22 0.43 16.94
CA GLY A 308 -10.71 1.46 16.03
C GLY A 308 -12.21 1.33 15.71
N PRO A 309 -12.79 2.34 15.03
CA PRO A 309 -14.25 2.43 14.83
C PRO A 309 -14.88 1.22 14.13
N CYS A 310 -14.15 0.58 13.21
CA CYS A 310 -14.66 -0.52 12.38
C CYS A 310 -13.84 -1.83 12.47
N ASN A 311 -12.81 -1.93 13.31
CA ASN A 311 -11.93 -3.10 13.35
C ASN A 311 -12.70 -4.43 13.47
N ARG A 312 -13.62 -4.51 14.45
CA ARG A 312 -14.41 -5.72 14.71
C ARG A 312 -15.30 -6.08 13.53
N GLN A 313 -15.95 -5.07 12.94
CA GLN A 313 -16.82 -5.27 11.79
C GLN A 313 -16.06 -5.75 10.56
N ARG A 314 -14.88 -5.20 10.27
CA ARG A 314 -14.04 -5.59 9.13
C ARG A 314 -13.62 -7.06 9.22
N LEU A 315 -13.07 -7.47 10.34
CA LEU A 315 -12.66 -8.86 10.55
C LEU A 315 -13.84 -9.83 10.63
N ALA A 316 -14.92 -9.46 11.30
CA ALA A 316 -16.12 -10.32 11.39
C ALA A 316 -16.73 -10.55 10.00
N HIS A 317 -16.80 -9.52 9.16
CA HIS A 317 -17.28 -9.66 7.79
C HIS A 317 -16.37 -10.56 6.97
N ARG A 318 -15.05 -10.40 7.10
CA ARG A 318 -14.08 -11.22 6.37
C ARG A 318 -14.15 -12.69 6.79
N ARG A 319 -14.25 -12.98 8.09
CA ARG A 319 -14.43 -14.34 8.61
C ARG A 319 -15.70 -14.97 8.03
N ARG A 320 -16.83 -14.26 8.09
CA ARG A 320 -18.09 -14.75 7.53
C ARG A 320 -17.96 -15.07 6.02
N ALA A 321 -17.37 -14.17 5.23
CA ALA A 321 -17.16 -14.41 3.80
C ALA A 321 -16.24 -15.62 3.56
N GLN A 322 -15.25 -15.85 4.41
CA GLN A 322 -14.38 -17.03 4.34
C GLN A 322 -15.16 -18.32 4.62
N ASP A 323 -16.00 -18.32 5.66
CA ASP A 323 -16.81 -19.48 6.05
C ASP A 323 -17.88 -19.79 5.01
N GLU A 324 -18.64 -18.77 4.57
CA GLU A 324 -19.66 -18.89 3.53
C GLU A 324 -19.09 -19.37 2.16
N GLY A 325 -17.84 -19.07 1.87
CA GLY A 325 -17.14 -19.51 0.66
C GLY A 325 -16.47 -20.89 0.77
N ALA A 326 -16.55 -21.59 1.90
CA ALA A 326 -15.89 -22.87 2.11
C ALA A 326 -16.26 -23.91 1.05
N TRP A 327 -17.54 -24.09 0.77
CA TRP A 327 -18.04 -25.05 -0.20
C TRP A 327 -17.51 -24.82 -1.64
N VAL A 328 -17.25 -23.57 -2.02
CA VAL A 328 -16.66 -23.24 -3.33
C VAL A 328 -15.21 -23.72 -3.39
N ARG A 329 -14.44 -23.47 -2.33
CA ARG A 329 -13.04 -23.92 -2.24
C ARG A 329 -12.93 -25.44 -2.25
N GLU A 330 -13.82 -26.11 -1.51
CA GLU A 330 -13.91 -27.58 -1.48
C GLU A 330 -14.24 -28.15 -2.86
N ALA A 331 -15.22 -27.57 -3.56
CA ALA A 331 -15.57 -27.98 -4.91
C ALA A 331 -14.42 -27.76 -5.90
N ALA A 332 -13.71 -26.63 -5.81
CA ALA A 332 -12.56 -26.35 -6.65
C ALA A 332 -11.41 -27.33 -6.38
N ALA A 333 -11.12 -27.64 -5.13
CA ALA A 333 -10.10 -28.62 -4.73
C ALA A 333 -10.45 -30.04 -5.24
N ALA A 334 -11.69 -30.48 -5.09
CA ALA A 334 -12.17 -31.75 -5.60
C ALA A 334 -12.08 -31.85 -7.14
N HIS A 335 -12.38 -30.74 -7.84
CA HIS A 335 -12.23 -30.69 -9.29
C HIS A 335 -10.75 -30.78 -9.72
N ALA A 336 -9.85 -30.05 -9.04
CA ALA A 336 -8.43 -30.10 -9.31
C ALA A 336 -7.85 -31.51 -9.10
N ALA A 337 -8.23 -32.19 -8.00
CA ALA A 337 -7.80 -33.56 -7.69
C ALA A 337 -8.21 -34.53 -8.78
N LYS A 338 -9.44 -34.44 -9.30
CA LYS A 338 -9.90 -35.29 -10.43
C LYS A 338 -9.06 -35.11 -11.70
N ARG A 339 -8.63 -33.87 -11.99
CA ARG A 339 -7.79 -33.58 -13.17
C ARG A 339 -6.35 -34.06 -13.02
N SER A 340 -5.85 -34.14 -11.80
CA SER A 340 -4.51 -34.62 -11.49
C SER A 340 -4.38 -36.14 -11.40
N GLY A 341 -5.44 -36.89 -11.71
CA GLY A 341 -5.46 -38.37 -11.67
C GLY A 341 -5.48 -38.96 -10.26
N GLY A 342 -5.69 -38.14 -9.23
CA GLY A 342 -5.88 -38.59 -7.86
C GLY A 342 -7.30 -39.08 -7.65
N THR A 343 -7.45 -40.32 -7.20
CA THR A 343 -8.70 -40.81 -6.63
C THR A 343 -8.89 -40.13 -5.28
N PRO A 344 -10.13 -39.78 -4.89
CA PRO A 344 -10.40 -39.09 -3.62
C PRO A 344 -9.98 -39.92 -2.40
#